data_c2d1ac4a7d9c67f652f5701584c3ff32
#
_entry.id   c2d1ac4a7d9c67f652f5701584c3ff32
#
_cell.length_a   1.000
_cell.length_b   1.000
_cell.length_c   1.000
_cell.angle_alpha   90.00
_cell.angle_beta   90.00
_cell.angle_gamma   90.00
#
_symmetry.space_group_name_H-M   'P 1'
#
loop_
_entity.id
_entity.type
_entity.pdbx_description
1 polymer ?
#
loop_
_entity_poly.entity_id
_entity_poly.type
_entity_poly.pdbx_seq_one_letter_code
_entity_poly.pdbx_strand_id
1 'polypeptide(L)'
;MSTQTTSGLAIETAGLVKTFGETRAVDGVDLAVPAGTVYGVLGPNGAGKTTTVKMLATLLRPDGGEAHVFGHDVVREADAVRGRVSLTGQYASVDEDLTGTENLVLLARLLGHGKPAARERAGQLLGAFGLTDAAGKQVKNYSGGMRRRIDIAASILNTPDLLFLDEPTTGLDPRSRNQVWDIVRAVVAQGTTVLLTTQYLDEADQLASRIAVIDQGKVIAEGTKGELKASVGAGSVHLRLRDPEQRPEAERVLRLALDADVQLEPDPVALTARVGSGSANGQGAAEQAGRALAELARTGITVDNFSLGQPSLDEVFLALTGHDTHKTDADKDEVTA
;
A
#
# COMPACT_ATOMS: atom_id res chain seq x y z
N MET A 1 27.84 -25.15 16.55
CA MET A 1 27.20 -23.96 17.10
C MET A 1 27.25 -22.88 16.01
N SER A 2 26.24 -22.86 15.13
CA SER A 2 26.13 -21.83 14.09
C SER A 2 25.51 -20.60 14.73
N THR A 3 26.28 -19.53 14.81
CA THR A 3 25.79 -18.19 15.15
C THR A 3 24.80 -17.78 14.05
N GLN A 4 23.51 -17.95 14.32
CA GLN A 4 22.48 -17.26 13.55
C GLN A 4 22.69 -15.77 13.77
N THR A 5 23.24 -15.10 12.76
CA THR A 5 23.16 -13.66 12.61
C THR A 5 21.68 -13.38 12.41
N THR A 6 20.97 -12.94 13.45
CA THR A 6 19.60 -12.43 13.33
C THR A 6 19.71 -11.19 12.44
N SER A 7 19.49 -11.38 11.13
CA SER A 7 19.21 -10.27 10.24
C SER A 7 17.98 -9.58 10.83
N GLY A 8 18.01 -8.27 11.03
CA GLY A 8 16.85 -7.51 11.54
C GLY A 8 15.66 -7.53 10.56
N LEU A 9 15.55 -8.58 9.73
CA LEU A 9 14.53 -8.81 8.73
C LEU A 9 13.43 -9.71 9.27
N ALA A 10 12.20 -9.31 9.04
CA ALA A 10 11.01 -10.11 9.29
C ALA A 10 10.72 -11.07 8.13
N ILE A 11 11.01 -10.65 6.89
CA ILE A 11 10.85 -11.47 5.69
C ILE A 11 12.09 -11.32 4.83
N GLU A 12 12.55 -12.45 4.27
CA GLU A 12 13.59 -12.51 3.27
C GLU A 12 13.18 -13.51 2.19
N THR A 13 13.17 -13.09 0.91
CA THR A 13 12.91 -13.99 -0.22
C THR A 13 13.99 -13.84 -1.27
N ALA A 14 14.33 -14.95 -1.93
CA ALA A 14 15.27 -14.99 -3.03
C ALA A 14 14.68 -15.82 -4.18
N GLY A 15 14.41 -15.14 -5.31
CA GLY A 15 13.91 -15.75 -6.53
C GLY A 15 12.60 -16.51 -6.36
N LEU A 16 11.67 -16.02 -5.53
CA LEU A 16 10.41 -16.70 -5.21
C LEU A 16 9.53 -16.89 -6.43
N VAL A 17 9.06 -18.11 -6.68
CA VAL A 17 8.29 -18.47 -7.87
C VAL A 17 7.03 -19.23 -7.52
N LYS A 18 5.93 -18.90 -8.24
CA LYS A 18 4.68 -19.66 -8.22
C LYS A 18 4.00 -19.66 -9.56
N THR A 19 3.64 -20.84 -10.05
CA THR A 19 2.96 -21.07 -11.32
C THR A 19 1.64 -21.77 -11.11
N PHE A 20 0.59 -21.36 -11.83
CA PHE A 20 -0.72 -21.97 -11.88
C PHE A 20 -1.04 -22.32 -13.34
N GLY A 21 -1.02 -23.60 -13.69
CA GLY A 21 -1.11 -24.01 -15.08
C GLY A 21 0.00 -23.40 -15.92
N GLU A 22 -0.35 -22.61 -16.93
CA GLU A 22 0.61 -21.88 -17.77
C GLU A 22 0.98 -20.48 -17.23
N THR A 23 0.27 -19.99 -16.22
CA THR A 23 0.45 -18.63 -15.69
C THR A 23 1.47 -18.62 -14.57
N ARG A 24 2.54 -17.87 -14.74
CA ARG A 24 3.56 -17.61 -13.72
C ARG A 24 3.13 -16.41 -12.88
N ALA A 25 2.38 -16.67 -11.80
CA ALA A 25 1.78 -15.63 -10.96
C ALA A 25 2.80 -14.89 -10.08
N VAL A 26 3.92 -15.54 -9.74
CA VAL A 26 5.09 -14.94 -9.06
C VAL A 26 6.32 -15.44 -9.81
N ASP A 27 7.19 -14.54 -10.24
CA ASP A 27 8.30 -14.79 -11.16
C ASP A 27 9.61 -14.16 -10.66
N GLY A 28 10.23 -14.81 -9.68
CA GLY A 28 11.52 -14.37 -9.16
C GLY A 28 11.41 -13.16 -8.21
N VAL A 29 10.45 -13.18 -7.28
CA VAL A 29 10.27 -12.08 -6.32
C VAL A 29 11.31 -12.16 -5.22
N ASP A 30 12.08 -11.07 -5.08
CA ASP A 30 13.03 -10.81 -4.01
C ASP A 30 12.46 -9.74 -3.08
N LEU A 31 12.40 -10.01 -1.77
CA LEU A 31 11.96 -9.06 -0.75
C LEU A 31 12.88 -9.11 0.47
N ALA A 32 13.15 -7.95 1.05
CA ALA A 32 13.86 -7.79 2.32
C ALA A 32 13.08 -6.86 3.24
N VAL A 33 12.22 -7.42 4.09
CA VAL A 33 11.31 -6.65 4.95
C VAL A 33 11.90 -6.48 6.34
N PRO A 34 12.22 -5.24 6.76
CA PRO A 34 12.72 -4.97 8.11
C PRO A 34 11.64 -5.24 9.17
N ALA A 35 12.06 -5.81 10.33
CA ALA A 35 11.17 -6.03 11.45
C ALA A 35 10.67 -4.71 12.07
N GLY A 36 9.45 -4.70 12.62
CA GLY A 36 8.85 -3.56 13.31
C GLY A 36 8.45 -2.39 12.40
N THR A 37 8.27 -2.64 11.12
CA THR A 37 7.90 -1.61 10.13
C THR A 37 6.62 -1.98 9.38
N VAL A 38 6.04 -0.99 8.66
CA VAL A 38 5.05 -1.26 7.61
C VAL A 38 5.76 -1.35 6.27
N TYR A 39 5.68 -2.49 5.63
CA TYR A 39 6.18 -2.71 4.28
C TYR A 39 5.01 -2.85 3.31
N GLY A 40 4.97 -2.00 2.29
CA GLY A 40 3.93 -1.99 1.27
C GLY A 40 4.30 -2.85 0.07
N VAL A 41 3.38 -3.68 -0.40
CA VAL A 41 3.47 -4.39 -1.68
C VAL A 41 2.37 -3.82 -2.58
N LEU A 42 2.77 -2.92 -3.47
CA LEU A 42 1.89 -2.17 -4.36
C LEU A 42 1.84 -2.82 -5.74
N GLY A 43 0.67 -2.86 -6.36
CA GLY A 43 0.54 -3.34 -7.74
C GLY A 43 -0.91 -3.53 -8.17
N PRO A 44 -1.18 -3.72 -9.47
CA PRO A 44 -2.53 -3.94 -9.98
C PRO A 44 -3.10 -5.29 -9.55
N ASN A 45 -4.39 -5.50 -9.82
CA ASN A 45 -5.01 -6.79 -9.62
C ASN A 45 -4.36 -7.84 -10.54
N GLY A 46 -4.08 -9.02 -9.99
CA GLY A 46 -3.38 -10.08 -10.73
C GLY A 46 -1.85 -9.97 -10.76
N ALA A 47 -1.25 -8.92 -10.19
CA ALA A 47 0.21 -8.75 -10.16
C ALA A 47 0.99 -9.79 -9.34
N GLY A 48 0.31 -10.65 -8.56
CA GLY A 48 0.95 -11.67 -7.73
C GLY A 48 1.02 -11.35 -6.23
N LYS A 49 0.48 -10.20 -5.77
CA LYS A 49 0.51 -9.74 -4.37
C LYS A 49 -0.04 -10.78 -3.38
N THR A 50 -1.30 -11.16 -3.53
CA THR A 50 -1.98 -12.17 -2.68
C THR A 50 -1.29 -13.53 -2.74
N THR A 51 -0.77 -13.93 -3.90
CA THR A 51 -0.03 -15.18 -4.07
C THR A 51 1.27 -15.17 -3.26
N THR A 52 2.01 -14.06 -3.31
CA THR A 52 3.22 -13.86 -2.51
C THR A 52 2.91 -13.94 -1.01
N VAL A 53 1.89 -13.22 -0.55
CA VAL A 53 1.44 -13.27 0.87
C VAL A 53 1.07 -14.69 1.28
N LYS A 54 0.30 -15.43 0.47
CA LYS A 54 -0.08 -16.82 0.78
C LYS A 54 1.11 -17.77 0.91
N MET A 55 2.17 -17.57 0.11
CA MET A 55 3.41 -18.35 0.23
C MET A 55 4.15 -18.03 1.53
N LEU A 56 4.29 -16.75 1.86
CA LEU A 56 4.93 -16.28 3.10
C LEU A 56 4.17 -16.72 4.35
N ALA A 57 2.83 -16.72 4.28
CA ALA A 57 1.95 -17.21 5.35
C ALA A 57 1.83 -18.75 5.41
N THR A 58 2.63 -19.48 4.65
CA THR A 58 2.65 -20.95 4.56
C THR A 58 1.34 -21.60 4.07
N LEU A 59 0.44 -20.82 3.47
CA LEU A 59 -0.84 -21.30 2.91
C LEU A 59 -0.70 -21.85 1.49
N LEU A 60 0.40 -21.54 0.82
CA LEU A 60 0.69 -21.96 -0.52
C LEU A 60 2.19 -22.31 -0.63
N ARG A 61 2.49 -23.50 -1.17
CA ARG A 61 3.89 -23.89 -1.36
C ARG A 61 4.48 -23.19 -2.59
N PRO A 62 5.66 -22.55 -2.48
CA PRO A 62 6.42 -22.08 -3.63
C PRO A 62 6.80 -23.23 -4.58
N ASP A 63 6.93 -22.92 -5.87
CA ASP A 63 7.45 -23.85 -6.88
C ASP A 63 8.95 -23.66 -7.09
N GLY A 64 9.52 -22.52 -6.67
CA GLY A 64 10.95 -22.23 -6.74
C GLY A 64 11.33 -21.04 -5.87
N GLY A 65 12.64 -20.85 -5.72
CA GLY A 65 13.21 -19.85 -4.83
C GLY A 65 13.17 -20.23 -3.37
N GLU A 66 13.57 -19.30 -2.51
CA GLU A 66 13.63 -19.48 -1.05
C GLU A 66 12.85 -18.33 -0.38
N ALA A 67 12.20 -18.64 0.74
CA ALA A 67 11.52 -17.64 1.56
C ALA A 67 11.66 -17.97 3.04
N HIS A 68 12.03 -16.97 3.82
CA HIS A 68 12.20 -17.06 5.26
C HIS A 68 11.38 -15.99 5.97
N VAL A 69 10.75 -16.35 7.07
CA VAL A 69 10.03 -15.44 7.96
C VAL A 69 10.68 -15.52 9.34
N PHE A 70 11.26 -14.41 9.80
CA PHE A 70 12.10 -14.36 11.01
C PHE A 70 13.17 -15.46 11.04
N GLY A 71 13.79 -15.74 9.89
CA GLY A 71 14.82 -16.76 9.72
C GLY A 71 14.32 -18.19 9.58
N HIS A 72 13.00 -18.45 9.67
CA HIS A 72 12.40 -19.78 9.48
C HIS A 72 11.98 -19.98 8.02
N ASP A 73 12.39 -21.09 7.41
CA ASP A 73 12.01 -21.50 6.06
C ASP A 73 10.49 -21.77 6.00
N VAL A 74 9.77 -21.09 5.09
CA VAL A 74 8.30 -21.17 5.00
C VAL A 74 7.79 -22.56 4.58
N VAL A 75 8.64 -23.44 4.05
CA VAL A 75 8.29 -24.80 3.64
C VAL A 75 8.71 -25.82 4.67
N ARG A 76 9.96 -25.75 5.14
CA ARG A 76 10.56 -26.74 6.04
C ARG A 76 10.18 -26.52 7.49
N GLU A 77 9.96 -25.27 7.88
CA GLU A 77 9.68 -24.84 9.25
C GLU A 77 8.31 -24.12 9.35
N ALA A 78 7.34 -24.54 8.53
CA ALA A 78 6.04 -23.90 8.40
C ALA A 78 5.29 -23.72 9.74
N ASP A 79 5.44 -24.65 10.69
CA ASP A 79 4.80 -24.55 12.02
C ASP A 79 5.43 -23.42 12.86
N ALA A 80 6.74 -23.24 12.78
CA ALA A 80 7.43 -22.13 13.46
C ALA A 80 7.00 -20.79 12.88
N VAL A 81 6.84 -20.69 11.55
CA VAL A 81 6.31 -19.51 10.87
C VAL A 81 4.88 -19.23 11.31
N ARG A 82 3.97 -20.23 11.27
CA ARG A 82 2.55 -20.08 11.68
C ARG A 82 2.37 -19.62 13.12
N GLY A 83 3.29 -19.97 14.01
CA GLY A 83 3.28 -19.50 15.39
C GLY A 83 3.58 -18.01 15.56
N ARG A 84 4.13 -17.34 14.54
CA ARG A 84 4.61 -15.95 14.59
C ARG A 84 3.82 -14.99 13.71
N VAL A 85 3.03 -15.53 12.78
CA VAL A 85 2.32 -14.72 11.79
C VAL A 85 0.81 -14.75 11.97
N SER A 86 0.16 -13.71 11.51
CA SER A 86 -1.28 -13.68 11.32
C SER A 86 -1.61 -13.09 9.95
N LEU A 87 -2.72 -13.52 9.37
CA LEU A 87 -3.18 -13.05 8.06
C LEU A 87 -4.63 -12.60 8.16
N THR A 88 -4.88 -11.38 7.70
CA THR A 88 -6.24 -10.89 7.43
C THR A 88 -6.44 -10.87 5.92
N GLY A 89 -7.20 -11.82 5.40
CA GLY A 89 -7.47 -11.96 3.97
C GLY A 89 -8.63 -11.10 3.47
N GLN A 90 -8.99 -11.29 2.20
CA GLN A 90 -10.14 -10.63 1.56
C GLN A 90 -11.50 -11.12 2.11
N TYR A 91 -11.55 -12.31 2.70
CA TYR A 91 -12.76 -12.89 3.30
C TYR A 91 -12.72 -12.74 4.81
N ALA A 92 -13.88 -12.41 5.38
CA ALA A 92 -14.04 -12.29 6.82
C ALA A 92 -13.66 -13.59 7.53
N SER A 93 -12.81 -13.50 8.56
CA SER A 93 -12.41 -14.62 9.41
C SER A 93 -13.38 -14.83 10.58
N VAL A 94 -14.40 -13.97 10.67
CA VAL A 94 -15.42 -13.99 11.74
C VAL A 94 -16.74 -14.56 11.23
N ASP A 95 -17.46 -15.21 12.11
CA ASP A 95 -18.81 -15.76 11.85
C ASP A 95 -19.83 -14.62 11.90
N GLU A 96 -20.60 -14.46 10.81
CA GLU A 96 -21.57 -13.39 10.66
C GLU A 96 -22.80 -13.55 11.60
N ASP A 97 -23.13 -14.75 12.01
CA ASP A 97 -24.26 -15.04 12.91
C ASP A 97 -23.91 -14.86 14.38
N LEU A 98 -22.64 -14.79 14.73
CA LEU A 98 -22.16 -14.47 16.08
C LEU A 98 -22.03 -12.96 16.28
N THR A 99 -22.12 -12.54 17.55
CA THR A 99 -21.81 -11.16 17.93
C THR A 99 -20.31 -10.88 17.87
N GLY A 100 -19.92 -9.60 17.86
CA GLY A 100 -18.50 -9.24 17.88
C GLY A 100 -17.78 -9.81 19.11
N THR A 101 -18.42 -9.81 20.26
CA THR A 101 -17.86 -10.41 21.48
C THR A 101 -17.72 -11.92 21.36
N GLU A 102 -18.75 -12.62 20.90
CA GLU A 102 -18.71 -14.08 20.74
C GLU A 102 -17.62 -14.53 19.78
N ASN A 103 -17.47 -13.84 18.65
CA ASN A 103 -16.40 -14.11 17.68
C ASN A 103 -15.02 -14.03 18.33
N LEU A 104 -14.68 -12.89 18.94
CA LEU A 104 -13.35 -12.70 19.54
C LEU A 104 -13.11 -13.65 20.71
N VAL A 105 -14.12 -13.94 21.54
CA VAL A 105 -14.00 -14.91 22.63
C VAL A 105 -13.80 -16.32 22.07
N LEU A 106 -14.54 -16.73 21.05
CA LEU A 106 -14.39 -18.04 20.42
C LEU A 106 -12.97 -18.21 19.85
N LEU A 107 -12.50 -17.25 19.06
CA LEU A 107 -11.18 -17.29 18.46
C LEU A 107 -10.06 -17.27 19.52
N ALA A 108 -10.17 -16.42 20.56
CA ALA A 108 -9.22 -16.41 21.67
C ALA A 108 -9.17 -17.79 22.38
N ARG A 109 -10.33 -18.44 22.55
CA ARG A 109 -10.40 -19.79 23.13
C ARG A 109 -9.72 -20.84 22.26
N LEU A 110 -9.90 -20.76 20.93
CA LEU A 110 -9.21 -21.65 19.97
C LEU A 110 -7.68 -21.43 19.99
N LEU A 111 -7.25 -20.20 20.27
CA LEU A 111 -5.85 -19.84 20.45
C LEU A 111 -5.28 -20.20 21.84
N GLY A 112 -6.06 -20.88 22.70
CA GLY A 112 -5.59 -21.40 23.99
C GLY A 112 -5.85 -20.51 25.20
N HIS A 113 -6.50 -19.34 25.05
CA HIS A 113 -6.83 -18.50 26.20
C HIS A 113 -7.90 -19.16 27.10
N GLY A 114 -7.72 -19.07 28.41
CA GLY A 114 -8.78 -19.42 29.39
C GLY A 114 -10.00 -18.51 29.19
N LYS A 115 -11.21 -18.99 29.59
CA LYS A 115 -12.46 -18.23 29.38
C LYS A 115 -12.47 -16.81 29.94
N PRO A 116 -11.92 -16.54 31.16
CA PRO A 116 -11.83 -15.17 31.68
C PRO A 116 -10.90 -14.30 30.82
N ALA A 117 -9.69 -14.78 30.52
CA ALA A 117 -8.71 -14.05 29.73
C ALA A 117 -9.20 -13.78 28.27
N ALA A 118 -9.90 -14.75 27.66
CA ALA A 118 -10.51 -14.58 26.35
C ALA A 118 -11.55 -13.44 26.33
N ARG A 119 -12.39 -13.34 27.36
CA ARG A 119 -13.38 -12.27 27.51
C ARG A 119 -12.72 -10.91 27.70
N GLU A 120 -11.72 -10.86 28.59
CA GLU A 120 -10.96 -9.63 28.84
C GLU A 120 -10.28 -9.15 27.57
N ARG A 121 -9.56 -10.03 26.87
CA ARG A 121 -8.87 -9.70 25.60
C ARG A 121 -9.85 -9.24 24.52
N ALA A 122 -10.99 -9.91 24.37
CA ALA A 122 -12.05 -9.50 23.45
C ALA A 122 -12.56 -8.09 23.77
N GLY A 123 -12.82 -7.78 25.05
CA GLY A 123 -13.24 -6.46 25.47
C GLY A 123 -12.20 -5.36 25.19
N GLN A 124 -10.93 -5.65 25.48
CA GLN A 124 -9.80 -4.73 25.17
C GLN A 124 -9.75 -4.42 23.68
N LEU A 125 -9.82 -5.44 22.80
CA LEU A 125 -9.78 -5.26 21.36
C LEU A 125 -11.02 -4.54 20.83
N LEU A 126 -12.22 -4.90 21.26
CA LEU A 126 -13.44 -4.18 20.88
C LEU A 126 -13.37 -2.70 21.26
N GLY A 127 -12.80 -2.38 22.42
CA GLY A 127 -12.56 -1.00 22.85
C GLY A 127 -11.53 -0.29 21.96
N ALA A 128 -10.36 -0.91 21.75
CA ALA A 128 -9.27 -0.33 20.95
C ALA A 128 -9.69 -0.09 19.48
N PHE A 129 -10.58 -0.92 18.95
CA PHE A 129 -11.07 -0.84 17.58
C PHE A 129 -12.37 -0.02 17.42
N GLY A 130 -12.84 0.63 18.49
CA GLY A 130 -14.04 1.46 18.47
C GLY A 130 -15.32 0.67 18.13
N LEU A 131 -15.41 -0.58 18.62
CA LEU A 131 -16.53 -1.49 18.36
C LEU A 131 -17.34 -1.78 19.63
N THR A 132 -17.10 -1.08 20.74
CA THR A 132 -17.75 -1.31 22.04
C THR A 132 -19.27 -1.25 21.93
N ASP A 133 -19.82 -0.23 21.28
CA ASP A 133 -21.28 -0.02 21.14
C ASP A 133 -21.95 -1.07 20.24
N ALA A 134 -21.16 -1.77 19.43
CA ALA A 134 -21.61 -2.81 18.54
C ALA A 134 -21.25 -4.23 19.00
N ALA A 135 -20.55 -4.37 20.14
CA ALA A 135 -20.00 -5.62 20.63
C ALA A 135 -21.04 -6.74 20.78
N GLY A 136 -22.27 -6.41 21.16
CA GLY A 136 -23.40 -7.32 21.30
C GLY A 136 -24.26 -7.50 20.05
N LYS A 137 -23.94 -6.84 18.93
CA LYS A 137 -24.66 -7.02 17.65
C LYS A 137 -24.01 -8.13 16.84
N GLN A 138 -24.83 -8.92 16.12
CA GLN A 138 -24.33 -9.90 15.15
C GLN A 138 -23.52 -9.22 14.04
N VAL A 139 -22.42 -9.85 13.61
CA VAL A 139 -21.49 -9.28 12.62
C VAL A 139 -22.14 -9.05 11.26
N LYS A 140 -23.16 -9.82 10.88
CA LYS A 140 -23.94 -9.55 9.66
C LYS A 140 -24.60 -8.16 9.64
N ASN A 141 -24.82 -7.54 10.80
CA ASN A 141 -25.38 -6.19 10.95
C ASN A 141 -24.29 -5.10 11.05
N TYR A 142 -23.01 -5.45 10.89
CA TYR A 142 -21.90 -4.50 10.87
C TYR A 142 -21.81 -3.84 9.52
N SER A 143 -21.37 -2.55 9.48
CA SER A 143 -20.94 -1.92 8.24
C SER A 143 -19.64 -2.58 7.72
N GLY A 144 -19.30 -2.37 6.45
CA GLY A 144 -18.04 -2.89 5.88
C GLY A 144 -16.81 -2.50 6.71
N GLY A 145 -16.71 -1.23 7.10
CA GLY A 145 -15.62 -0.75 7.96
C GLY A 145 -15.62 -1.39 9.36
N MET A 146 -16.79 -1.70 9.94
CA MET A 146 -16.86 -2.41 11.22
C MET A 146 -16.43 -3.87 11.07
N ARG A 147 -16.86 -4.55 9.98
CA ARG A 147 -16.40 -5.92 9.67
C ARG A 147 -14.90 -5.97 9.51
N ARG A 148 -14.33 -5.04 8.75
CA ARG A 148 -12.87 -5.00 8.56
C ARG A 148 -12.11 -4.79 9.86
N ARG A 149 -12.61 -3.90 10.74
CA ARG A 149 -11.99 -3.67 12.05
C ARG A 149 -12.05 -4.90 12.95
N ILE A 150 -13.15 -5.64 12.99
CA ILE A 150 -13.22 -6.86 13.80
C ILE A 150 -12.37 -7.99 13.23
N ASP A 151 -12.20 -8.08 11.90
CA ASP A 151 -11.28 -9.05 11.28
C ASP A 151 -9.83 -8.78 11.67
N ILE A 152 -9.40 -7.51 11.65
CA ILE A 152 -8.06 -7.13 12.11
C ILE A 152 -7.94 -7.38 13.62
N ALA A 153 -8.95 -7.07 14.42
CA ALA A 153 -8.95 -7.37 15.86
C ALA A 153 -8.79 -8.88 16.13
N ALA A 154 -9.47 -9.71 15.36
CA ALA A 154 -9.35 -11.16 15.44
C ALA A 154 -7.94 -11.64 15.10
N SER A 155 -7.30 -11.05 14.10
CA SER A 155 -5.94 -11.43 13.66
C SER A 155 -4.84 -11.06 14.67
N ILE A 156 -5.10 -10.15 15.62
CA ILE A 156 -4.12 -9.73 16.63
C ILE A 156 -4.48 -10.18 18.07
N LEU A 157 -5.38 -11.15 18.20
CA LEU A 157 -5.70 -11.74 19.51
C LEU A 157 -4.44 -12.20 20.26
N ASN A 158 -3.53 -12.87 19.58
CA ASN A 158 -2.22 -13.31 20.07
C ASN A 158 -1.09 -12.41 19.52
N THR A 159 -1.21 -11.15 19.52
CA THR A 159 -0.15 -10.18 19.10
C THR A 159 0.96 -10.82 18.25
N PRO A 160 0.78 -10.98 16.93
CA PRO A 160 1.74 -11.67 16.09
C PRO A 160 3.02 -10.83 15.92
N ASP A 161 4.15 -11.49 15.61
CA ASP A 161 5.38 -10.78 15.23
C ASP A 161 5.24 -10.15 13.85
N LEU A 162 4.47 -10.81 12.94
CA LEU A 162 4.19 -10.32 11.59
C LEU A 162 2.70 -10.46 11.26
N LEU A 163 2.10 -9.35 10.83
CA LEU A 163 0.72 -9.27 10.36
C LEU A 163 0.70 -9.04 8.85
N PHE A 164 0.08 -9.96 8.14
CA PHE A 164 -0.24 -9.78 6.72
C PHE A 164 -1.61 -9.14 6.57
N LEU A 165 -1.69 -8.03 5.87
CA LEU A 165 -2.93 -7.33 5.52
C LEU A 165 -3.10 -7.34 4.01
N ASP A 166 -3.98 -8.19 3.50
CA ASP A 166 -4.25 -8.28 2.07
C ASP A 166 -5.41 -7.36 1.70
N GLU A 167 -5.10 -6.23 1.04
CA GLU A 167 -6.01 -5.18 0.61
C GLU A 167 -6.99 -4.71 1.71
N PRO A 168 -6.48 -4.19 2.86
CA PRO A 168 -7.30 -4.00 4.07
C PRO A 168 -8.37 -2.92 3.96
N THR A 169 -8.29 -2.01 2.98
CA THR A 169 -9.23 -0.89 2.86
C THR A 169 -10.09 -0.93 1.60
N THR A 170 -10.00 -1.99 0.81
CA THR A 170 -10.81 -2.15 -0.40
C THR A 170 -12.30 -2.12 -0.07
N GLY A 171 -13.07 -1.28 -0.80
CA GLY A 171 -14.51 -1.14 -0.61
C GLY A 171 -14.93 -0.34 0.63
N LEU A 172 -13.99 0.29 1.34
CA LEU A 172 -14.31 1.13 2.50
C LEU A 172 -14.47 2.60 2.11
N ASP A 173 -15.38 3.28 2.82
CA ASP A 173 -15.49 4.73 2.76
C ASP A 173 -14.23 5.42 3.35
N PRO A 174 -13.95 6.70 3.01
CA PRO A 174 -12.73 7.39 3.46
C PRO A 174 -12.56 7.44 4.97
N ARG A 175 -13.65 7.57 5.74
CA ARG A 175 -13.59 7.59 7.21
C ARG A 175 -13.19 6.24 7.78
N SER A 176 -13.79 5.16 7.27
CA SER A 176 -13.47 3.78 7.67
C SER A 176 -12.03 3.42 7.29
N ARG A 177 -11.54 3.87 6.13
CA ARG A 177 -10.16 3.70 5.68
C ARG A 177 -9.18 4.34 6.68
N ASN A 178 -9.39 5.61 7.05
CA ASN A 178 -8.54 6.28 8.03
C ASN A 178 -8.50 5.56 9.38
N GLN A 179 -9.63 5.02 9.84
CA GLN A 179 -9.68 4.24 11.07
C GLN A 179 -8.83 2.95 10.99
N VAL A 180 -8.84 2.26 9.83
CA VAL A 180 -7.97 1.09 9.61
C VAL A 180 -6.50 1.51 9.59
N TRP A 181 -6.15 2.63 8.98
CA TRP A 181 -4.78 3.15 8.99
C TRP A 181 -4.28 3.47 10.41
N ASP A 182 -5.12 4.08 11.24
CA ASP A 182 -4.77 4.37 12.64
C ASP A 182 -4.52 3.08 13.44
N ILE A 183 -5.31 2.04 13.19
CA ILE A 183 -5.10 0.71 13.77
C ILE A 183 -3.76 0.11 13.33
N VAL A 184 -3.44 0.16 12.04
CA VAL A 184 -2.15 -0.34 11.52
C VAL A 184 -0.98 0.37 12.20
N ARG A 185 -1.04 1.70 12.32
CA ARG A 185 -0.01 2.48 13.03
C ARG A 185 0.13 2.07 14.50
N ALA A 186 -1.00 1.87 15.17
CA ALA A 186 -1.00 1.45 16.58
C ALA A 186 -0.41 0.04 16.78
N VAL A 187 -0.69 -0.89 15.86
CA VAL A 187 -0.15 -2.27 15.90
C VAL A 187 1.37 -2.25 15.69
N VAL A 188 1.86 -1.48 14.73
CA VAL A 188 3.31 -1.34 14.48
C VAL A 188 4.01 -0.64 15.63
N ALA A 189 3.40 0.36 16.24
CA ALA A 189 3.94 1.04 17.43
C ALA A 189 4.14 0.08 18.63
N GLN A 190 3.45 -1.07 18.65
CA GLN A 190 3.62 -2.14 19.64
C GLN A 190 4.71 -3.15 19.26
N GLY A 191 5.39 -2.97 18.12
CA GLY A 191 6.49 -3.80 17.67
C GLY A 191 6.13 -4.87 16.63
N THR A 192 4.86 -5.02 16.25
CA THR A 192 4.45 -5.94 15.18
C THR A 192 4.94 -5.41 13.84
N THR A 193 5.50 -6.27 13.00
CA THR A 193 5.77 -5.97 11.59
C THR A 193 4.48 -6.10 10.79
N VAL A 194 4.24 -5.23 9.82
CA VAL A 194 3.08 -5.32 8.93
C VAL A 194 3.56 -5.41 7.48
N LEU A 195 3.15 -6.45 6.77
CA LEU A 195 3.22 -6.51 5.31
C LEU A 195 1.83 -6.24 4.76
N LEU A 196 1.69 -5.13 4.05
CA LEU A 196 0.45 -4.62 3.50
C LEU A 196 0.46 -4.79 1.98
N THR A 197 -0.50 -5.51 1.41
CA THR A 197 -0.74 -5.44 -0.04
C THR A 197 -1.81 -4.42 -0.35
N THR A 198 -1.64 -3.69 -1.43
CA THR A 198 -2.64 -2.71 -1.88
C THR A 198 -2.50 -2.41 -3.38
N GLN A 199 -3.59 -1.97 -3.98
CA GLN A 199 -3.59 -1.32 -5.29
C GLN A 199 -3.74 0.21 -5.15
N TYR A 200 -4.01 0.71 -3.94
CA TYR A 200 -4.22 2.13 -3.67
C TYR A 200 -2.91 2.79 -3.26
N LEU A 201 -2.48 3.73 -4.09
CA LEU A 201 -1.24 4.49 -3.89
C LEU A 201 -1.27 5.33 -2.62
N ASP A 202 -2.43 5.94 -2.31
CA ASP A 202 -2.64 6.70 -1.07
C ASP A 202 -2.38 5.85 0.18
N GLU A 203 -2.82 4.59 0.19
CA GLU A 203 -2.62 3.68 1.32
C GLU A 203 -1.13 3.38 1.52
N ALA A 204 -0.43 3.06 0.44
CA ALA A 204 1.02 2.85 0.48
C ALA A 204 1.75 4.14 0.93
N ASP A 205 1.34 5.30 0.42
CA ASP A 205 1.92 6.61 0.79
C ASP A 205 1.66 6.96 2.27
N GLN A 206 0.52 6.62 2.83
CA GLN A 206 0.17 6.94 4.22
C GLN A 206 0.79 6.00 5.25
N LEU A 207 0.99 4.73 4.92
CA LEU A 207 1.34 3.70 5.89
C LEU A 207 2.76 3.16 5.73
N ALA A 208 3.19 2.88 4.50
CA ALA A 208 4.41 2.13 4.27
C ALA A 208 5.67 2.99 4.52
N SER A 209 6.63 2.42 5.22
CA SER A 209 7.99 2.98 5.34
C SER A 209 8.84 2.66 4.11
N ARG A 210 8.57 1.50 3.49
CA ARG A 210 9.23 1.00 2.29
C ARG A 210 8.19 0.31 1.41
N ILE A 211 8.31 0.40 0.10
CA ILE A 211 7.32 -0.10 -0.86
C ILE A 211 8.06 -0.92 -1.93
N ALA A 212 7.58 -2.13 -2.20
CA ALA A 212 7.88 -2.88 -3.40
C ALA A 212 6.71 -2.73 -4.39
N VAL A 213 7.00 -2.32 -5.61
CA VAL A 213 6.03 -2.27 -6.70
C VAL A 213 6.11 -3.58 -7.47
N ILE A 214 5.00 -4.33 -7.50
CA ILE A 214 4.93 -5.62 -8.21
C ILE A 214 4.02 -5.46 -9.43
N ASP A 215 4.52 -5.90 -10.57
CA ASP A 215 3.74 -6.04 -11.80
C ASP A 215 4.12 -7.35 -12.50
N GLN A 216 3.11 -8.04 -13.05
CA GLN A 216 3.25 -9.33 -13.77
C GLN A 216 4.14 -10.35 -13.03
N GLY A 217 3.97 -10.43 -11.71
CA GLY A 217 4.68 -11.38 -10.86
C GLY A 217 6.10 -10.99 -10.48
N LYS A 218 6.59 -9.80 -10.84
CA LYS A 218 7.97 -9.33 -10.57
C LYS A 218 7.98 -8.05 -9.76
N VAL A 219 9.00 -7.89 -8.93
CA VAL A 219 9.30 -6.59 -8.32
C VAL A 219 9.96 -5.72 -9.39
N ILE A 220 9.28 -4.64 -9.78
CA ILE A 220 9.77 -3.69 -10.81
C ILE A 220 10.46 -2.46 -10.20
N ALA A 221 10.16 -2.15 -8.95
CA ALA A 221 10.84 -1.12 -8.17
C ALA A 221 10.69 -1.38 -6.68
N GLU A 222 11.67 -0.99 -5.88
CA GLU A 222 11.62 -1.06 -4.42
C GLU A 222 12.36 0.13 -3.82
N GLY A 223 11.79 0.72 -2.77
CA GLY A 223 12.43 1.83 -2.06
C GLY A 223 11.53 2.46 -1.01
N THR A 224 12.08 3.45 -0.32
CA THR A 224 11.28 4.41 0.44
C THR A 224 10.45 5.26 -0.52
N LYS A 225 9.42 5.94 -0.02
CA LYS A 225 8.61 6.88 -0.81
C LYS A 225 9.47 7.91 -1.53
N GLY A 226 10.46 8.47 -0.83
CA GLY A 226 11.38 9.45 -1.40
C GLY A 226 12.25 8.88 -2.51
N GLU A 227 12.78 7.67 -2.33
CA GLU A 227 13.59 6.97 -3.35
C GLU A 227 12.76 6.68 -4.60
N LEU A 228 11.52 6.14 -4.43
CA LEU A 228 10.63 5.86 -5.55
C LEU A 228 10.22 7.13 -6.30
N LYS A 229 9.86 8.20 -5.58
CA LYS A 229 9.54 9.49 -6.18
C LYS A 229 10.73 10.09 -6.93
N ALA A 230 11.93 9.98 -6.37
CA ALA A 230 13.16 10.47 -7.01
C ALA A 230 13.56 9.67 -8.28
N SER A 231 13.19 8.38 -8.37
CA SER A 231 13.52 7.53 -9.53
C SER A 231 12.80 7.95 -10.82
N VAL A 232 11.68 8.66 -10.72
CA VAL A 232 10.82 9.03 -11.87
C VAL A 232 11.05 10.47 -12.34
N GLY A 233 11.76 11.27 -11.55
CA GLY A 233 12.09 12.64 -11.95
C GLY A 233 12.23 13.62 -10.78
N ALA A 234 12.64 14.84 -11.09
CA ALA A 234 12.93 15.86 -10.07
C ALA A 234 11.69 16.54 -9.50
N GLY A 235 10.49 16.30 -10.02
CA GLY A 235 9.25 16.88 -9.53
C GLY A 235 8.28 17.33 -10.61
N SER A 236 7.13 17.82 -10.17
CA SER A 236 6.12 18.45 -11.02
C SER A 236 5.88 19.89 -10.59
N VAL A 237 5.80 20.79 -11.53
CA VAL A 237 5.34 22.16 -11.31
C VAL A 237 3.84 22.17 -11.51
N HIS A 238 3.10 22.54 -10.47
CA HIS A 238 1.67 22.78 -10.54
C HIS A 238 1.43 24.28 -10.51
N LEU A 239 0.68 24.77 -11.45
CA LEU A 239 0.34 26.19 -11.49
C LEU A 239 -1.15 26.42 -11.76
N ARG A 240 -1.66 27.51 -11.22
CA ARG A 240 -3.01 27.98 -11.41
C ARG A 240 -2.97 29.39 -11.96
N LEU A 241 -3.55 29.57 -13.13
CA LEU A 241 -3.67 30.87 -13.78
C LEU A 241 -4.81 31.67 -13.15
N ARG A 242 -4.72 32.99 -13.25
CA ARG A 242 -5.84 33.89 -12.93
C ARG A 242 -6.89 33.90 -14.03
N ASP A 243 -6.44 33.85 -15.30
CA ASP A 243 -7.26 33.97 -16.48
C ASP A 243 -7.17 32.70 -17.33
N PRO A 244 -8.28 31.97 -17.53
CA PRO A 244 -8.29 30.76 -18.35
C PRO A 244 -7.97 31.03 -19.82
N GLU A 245 -8.16 32.24 -20.36
CA GLU A 245 -7.82 32.56 -21.73
C GLU A 245 -6.31 32.56 -21.98
N GLN A 246 -5.49 32.73 -20.93
CA GLN A 246 -4.03 32.69 -20.99
C GLN A 246 -3.47 31.25 -21.03
N ARG A 247 -4.30 30.23 -20.88
CA ARG A 247 -3.87 28.83 -20.77
C ARG A 247 -3.05 28.32 -21.95
N PRO A 248 -3.42 28.57 -23.24
CA PRO A 248 -2.63 28.08 -24.36
C PRO A 248 -1.22 28.70 -24.42
N GLU A 249 -1.12 29.96 -24.08
CA GLU A 249 0.18 30.65 -24.04
C GLU A 249 1.01 30.21 -22.84
N ALA A 250 0.40 29.99 -21.67
CA ALA A 250 1.07 29.45 -20.51
C ALA A 250 1.63 28.03 -20.77
N GLU A 251 0.86 27.17 -21.44
CA GLU A 251 1.33 25.85 -21.86
C GLU A 251 2.58 25.96 -22.75
N ARG A 252 2.55 26.84 -23.75
CA ARG A 252 3.67 27.06 -24.67
C ARG A 252 4.91 27.54 -23.94
N VAL A 253 4.77 28.51 -23.04
CA VAL A 253 5.88 29.08 -22.26
C VAL A 253 6.48 28.03 -21.32
N LEU A 254 5.65 27.27 -20.62
CA LEU A 254 6.10 26.20 -19.73
C LEU A 254 6.85 25.10 -20.48
N ARG A 255 6.31 24.64 -21.62
CA ARG A 255 6.93 23.61 -22.45
C ARG A 255 8.34 24.03 -22.91
N LEU A 256 8.52 25.29 -23.29
CA LEU A 256 9.81 25.83 -23.69
C LEU A 256 10.77 26.05 -22.51
N ALA A 257 10.25 26.54 -21.37
CA ALA A 257 11.08 26.88 -20.22
C ALA A 257 11.58 25.63 -19.46
N LEU A 258 10.79 24.57 -19.43
CA LEU A 258 11.07 23.33 -18.72
C LEU A 258 11.60 22.21 -19.62
N ASP A 259 11.52 22.36 -20.94
CA ASP A 259 11.80 21.30 -21.93
C ASP A 259 11.05 20.00 -21.61
N ALA A 260 9.77 20.13 -21.28
CA ALA A 260 8.95 19.03 -20.79
C ALA A 260 7.51 19.14 -21.27
N ASP A 261 6.80 18.00 -21.30
CA ASP A 261 5.39 17.97 -21.58
C ASP A 261 4.58 18.64 -20.48
N VAL A 262 3.60 19.44 -20.90
CA VAL A 262 2.66 20.12 -20.03
C VAL A 262 1.32 19.41 -20.11
N GLN A 263 0.82 18.95 -18.97
CA GLN A 263 -0.49 18.35 -18.84
C GLN A 263 -1.52 19.42 -18.49
N LEU A 264 -2.60 19.45 -19.28
CA LEU A 264 -3.74 20.33 -19.05
C LEU A 264 -4.71 19.62 -18.10
N GLU A 265 -4.93 20.19 -16.92
CA GLU A 265 -5.87 19.66 -15.96
C GLU A 265 -7.33 19.89 -16.40
N PRO A 266 -8.33 19.14 -15.88
CA PRO A 266 -9.75 19.39 -16.15
C PRO A 266 -10.20 20.81 -15.77
N ASP A 267 -9.61 21.41 -14.74
CA ASP A 267 -9.82 22.81 -14.38
C ASP A 267 -9.17 23.72 -15.44
N PRO A 268 -9.95 24.62 -16.10
CA PRO A 268 -9.45 25.46 -17.20
C PRO A 268 -8.24 26.36 -16.85
N VAL A 269 -8.02 26.62 -15.57
CA VAL A 269 -6.92 27.47 -15.09
C VAL A 269 -5.73 26.70 -14.54
N ALA A 270 -5.81 25.35 -14.47
CA ALA A 270 -4.77 24.54 -13.87
C ALA A 270 -3.91 23.82 -14.93
N LEU A 271 -2.60 23.84 -14.74
CA LEU A 271 -1.60 23.14 -15.56
C LEU A 271 -0.59 22.44 -14.65
N THR A 272 -0.12 21.27 -15.11
CA THR A 272 0.97 20.54 -14.48
C THR A 272 2.05 20.29 -15.50
N ALA A 273 3.30 20.56 -15.14
CA ALA A 273 4.45 20.29 -16.00
C ALA A 273 5.51 19.48 -15.24
N ARG A 274 6.07 18.44 -15.87
CA ARG A 274 7.17 17.68 -15.28
C ARG A 274 8.44 18.49 -15.32
N VAL A 275 9.25 18.39 -14.26
CA VAL A 275 10.59 18.97 -14.20
C VAL A 275 11.58 17.83 -14.32
N GLY A 276 12.45 17.87 -15.32
CA GLY A 276 13.41 16.80 -15.58
C GLY A 276 14.48 16.70 -14.49
N SER A 277 14.89 15.48 -14.16
CA SER A 277 16.03 15.20 -13.25
C SER A 277 17.38 15.48 -13.88
N GLY A 278 17.42 15.80 -15.16
CA GLY A 278 18.63 15.96 -15.95
C GLY A 278 18.50 17.02 -17.03
N SER A 279 18.45 18.31 -16.64
CA SER A 279 18.84 19.31 -17.62
C SER A 279 20.33 19.13 -17.93
N ALA A 280 20.70 19.21 -19.21
CA ALA A 280 22.10 19.17 -19.68
C ALA A 280 23.05 20.15 -18.96
N ASN A 281 22.52 21.03 -18.13
CA ASN A 281 23.23 22.07 -17.37
C ASN A 281 23.33 21.82 -15.85
N GLY A 282 22.91 20.65 -15.32
CA GLY A 282 23.02 20.34 -13.89
C GLY A 282 22.13 21.19 -12.96
N GLN A 283 21.09 21.84 -13.48
CA GLN A 283 20.21 22.72 -12.72
C GLN A 283 19.16 21.92 -11.95
N GLY A 284 19.01 22.23 -10.65
CA GLY A 284 18.01 21.59 -9.80
C GLY A 284 16.55 21.96 -10.18
N ALA A 285 15.59 21.11 -9.78
CA ALA A 285 14.17 21.33 -10.06
C ALA A 285 13.65 22.70 -9.63
N ALA A 286 14.09 23.19 -8.46
CA ALA A 286 13.72 24.51 -7.95
C ALA A 286 14.19 25.67 -8.84
N GLU A 287 15.37 25.55 -9.42
CA GLU A 287 15.91 26.57 -10.33
C GLU A 287 15.17 26.57 -11.68
N GLN A 288 14.87 25.40 -12.22
CA GLN A 288 14.04 25.26 -13.42
C GLN A 288 12.63 25.82 -13.20
N ALA A 289 11.99 25.50 -12.07
CA ALA A 289 10.69 26.01 -11.69
C ALA A 289 10.70 27.55 -11.53
N GLY A 290 11.75 28.09 -10.90
CA GLY A 290 11.92 29.55 -10.76
C GLY A 290 12.06 30.27 -12.11
N ARG A 291 12.81 29.70 -13.06
CA ARG A 291 12.92 30.22 -14.43
C ARG A 291 11.59 30.20 -15.18
N ALA A 292 10.85 29.08 -15.07
CA ALA A 292 9.54 28.96 -15.71
C ALA A 292 8.57 30.03 -15.20
N LEU A 293 8.56 30.27 -13.89
CA LEU A 293 7.73 31.32 -13.29
C LEU A 293 8.15 32.72 -13.76
N ALA A 294 9.45 32.99 -13.86
CA ALA A 294 9.95 34.26 -14.38
C ALA A 294 9.58 34.50 -15.86
N GLU A 295 9.62 33.45 -16.70
CA GLU A 295 9.18 33.54 -18.10
C GLU A 295 7.69 33.77 -18.24
N LEU A 296 6.85 33.13 -17.43
CA LEU A 296 5.41 33.39 -17.38
C LEU A 296 5.12 34.85 -17.02
N ALA A 297 5.80 35.40 -16.00
CA ALA A 297 5.65 36.81 -15.61
C ALA A 297 6.10 37.77 -16.73
N ARG A 298 7.22 37.45 -17.44
CA ARG A 298 7.75 38.27 -18.55
C ARG A 298 6.78 38.32 -19.74
N THR A 299 6.02 37.26 -19.99
CA THR A 299 4.98 37.20 -21.03
C THR A 299 3.63 37.80 -20.60
N GLY A 300 3.55 38.35 -19.38
CA GLY A 300 2.33 38.97 -18.86
C GLY A 300 1.28 37.99 -18.36
N ILE A 301 1.64 36.72 -18.19
CA ILE A 301 0.74 35.68 -17.67
C ILE A 301 0.68 35.81 -16.15
N THR A 302 -0.52 35.96 -15.62
CA THR A 302 -0.73 36.09 -14.18
C THR A 302 -1.01 34.71 -13.55
N VAL A 303 -0.14 34.31 -12.61
CA VAL A 303 -0.24 33.05 -11.87
C VAL A 303 -0.74 33.35 -10.47
N ASP A 304 -1.87 32.73 -10.08
CA ASP A 304 -2.44 32.85 -8.74
C ASP A 304 -1.83 31.88 -7.74
N ASN A 305 -1.46 30.69 -8.20
CA ASN A 305 -0.78 29.69 -7.38
C ASN A 305 0.32 29.01 -8.19
N PHE A 306 1.45 28.78 -7.55
CA PHE A 306 2.58 28.05 -8.12
C PHE A 306 3.20 27.18 -7.03
N SER A 307 3.33 25.89 -7.30
CA SER A 307 3.99 24.97 -6.39
C SER A 307 4.88 24.01 -7.14
N LEU A 308 6.04 23.73 -6.56
CA LEU A 308 6.92 22.64 -6.96
C LEU A 308 6.64 21.47 -6.03
N GLY A 309 6.01 20.44 -6.57
CA GLY A 309 5.73 19.18 -5.88
C GLY A 309 6.75 18.11 -6.22
N GLN A 310 6.98 17.19 -5.30
CA GLN A 310 7.60 15.91 -5.67
C GLN A 310 6.59 15.10 -6.49
N PRO A 311 7.05 14.21 -7.39
CA PRO A 311 6.13 13.31 -8.10
C PRO A 311 5.20 12.61 -7.11
N SER A 312 3.96 12.41 -7.49
CA SER A 312 3.05 11.53 -6.76
C SER A 312 3.47 10.06 -6.93
N LEU A 313 3.03 9.18 -6.05
CA LEU A 313 3.22 7.74 -6.29
C LEU A 313 2.43 7.26 -7.52
N ASP A 314 1.35 7.96 -7.91
CA ASP A 314 0.62 7.71 -9.16
C ASP A 314 1.52 7.91 -10.37
N GLU A 315 2.25 9.01 -10.43
CA GLU A 315 3.22 9.29 -11.50
C GLU A 315 4.34 8.25 -11.52
N VAL A 316 4.82 7.82 -10.35
CA VAL A 316 5.80 6.72 -10.24
C VAL A 316 5.24 5.43 -10.82
N PHE A 317 4.04 5.07 -10.42
CA PHE A 317 3.40 3.83 -10.86
C PHE A 317 3.16 3.84 -12.38
N LEU A 318 2.61 4.93 -12.93
CA LEU A 318 2.41 5.10 -14.38
C LEU A 318 3.71 5.00 -15.16
N ALA A 319 4.78 5.63 -14.67
CA ALA A 319 6.09 5.59 -15.34
C ALA A 319 6.70 4.19 -15.35
N LEU A 320 6.48 3.39 -14.29
CA LEU A 320 7.05 2.06 -14.14
C LEU A 320 6.23 0.97 -14.83
N THR A 321 4.90 1.07 -14.84
CA THR A 321 4.00 0.02 -15.35
C THR A 321 3.46 0.32 -16.74
N GLY A 322 3.43 1.58 -17.16
CA GLY A 322 2.74 2.02 -18.37
C GLY A 322 1.21 1.88 -18.33
N HIS A 323 0.64 1.55 -17.17
CA HIS A 323 -0.81 1.37 -16.97
C HIS A 323 -1.41 2.57 -16.26
N ASP A 324 -2.55 3.07 -16.78
CA ASP A 324 -3.32 4.15 -16.17
C ASP A 324 -4.19 3.58 -15.03
N THR A 325 -3.95 3.99 -13.79
CA THR A 325 -4.66 3.47 -12.60
C THR A 325 -6.14 3.85 -12.55
N HIS A 326 -6.59 4.82 -13.38
CA HIS A 326 -7.96 5.31 -13.38
C HIS A 326 -8.91 4.54 -14.32
N LYS A 327 -8.47 3.53 -15.08
CA LYS A 327 -9.31 2.81 -16.06
C LYS A 327 -9.94 1.50 -15.59
N THR A 328 -9.73 1.04 -14.36
CA THR A 328 -10.05 -0.34 -13.97
C THR A 328 -11.47 -0.58 -13.43
N ASP A 329 -12.27 0.45 -13.11
CA ASP A 329 -13.61 0.24 -12.52
C ASP A 329 -14.80 0.47 -13.49
N ALA A 330 -14.56 0.99 -14.70
CA ALA A 330 -15.64 1.30 -15.64
C ALA A 330 -15.97 0.20 -16.66
N ASP A 331 -15.06 -0.77 -16.89
CA ASP A 331 -15.21 -1.76 -17.98
C ASP A 331 -15.85 -3.11 -17.56
N LYS A 332 -16.29 -3.26 -16.32
CA LYS A 332 -16.90 -4.53 -15.85
C LYS A 332 -18.41 -4.61 -15.93
N ASP A 333 -19.10 -3.49 -16.16
CA ASP A 333 -20.57 -3.45 -16.21
C ASP A 333 -21.17 -3.61 -17.63
N GLU A 334 -20.38 -3.72 -18.68
CA GLU A 334 -20.88 -3.82 -20.06
C GLU A 334 -20.87 -5.23 -20.68
N VAL A 335 -20.50 -6.30 -19.96
CA VAL A 335 -20.44 -7.67 -20.52
C VAL A 335 -21.48 -8.61 -19.87
N THR A 336 -22.60 -8.10 -19.37
CA THR A 336 -23.75 -8.93 -19.01
C THR A 336 -25.05 -8.18 -19.32
N ALA A 337 -25.38 -8.12 -20.60
CA ALA A 337 -26.74 -7.89 -21.11
C ALA A 337 -27.04 -8.92 -22.19
#